data_5be5928d21275bc204c84e469163d4bb
#
_entry.id   5be5928d21275bc204c84e469163d4bb
#
_cell.length_a   1.000
_cell.length_b   1.000
_cell.length_c   1.000
_cell.angle_alpha   90.00
_cell.angle_beta   90.00
_cell.angle_gamma   90.00
#
_symmetry.space_group_name_H-M   'P 1'
#
loop_
_entity.id
_entity.type
_entity.pdbx_description
1 polymer ?
#
loop_
_entity_poly.entity_id
_entity_poly.type
_entity_poly.pdbx_seq_one_letter_code
_entity_poly.pdbx_strand_id
1 'polypeptide(L)'
;LYGALFEVIANTVEQLTITLFITGQFISVREYMLFIAVAILRGYFAVGLFSTLAISEQKKRTEQLLNIGAELYVETLYLQKSIEQIEKITANGFDLYKKLKSVDNTLSLKALMLAQEIHEVKKDSERIYAGLSKIITIERSDTYALSDLLRMITKSNARYSEYLQKDIHFEVIFNEDFETKEHILLLAMLNNIVANAIEVIETKGFIKLEVTTTPNVITFTIENNGPCIPENVLPVIFDPGYTTKFNENGIASTGIGLSHVQTIAYRLEGTITVSSNETTIFTITIPTYKLR
;
A
#
# COMPACT_ATOMS: atom_id res chain seq x y z
N LEU A 1 16.66 -30.92 -10.42
CA LEU A 1 17.52 -32.05 -10.74
C LEU A 1 16.73 -33.37 -10.87
N TYR A 2 15.92 -33.76 -9.87
CA TYR A 2 15.13 -35.00 -9.90
C TYR A 2 14.10 -35.03 -11.03
N GLY A 3 13.43 -33.93 -11.36
CA GLY A 3 12.48 -33.82 -12.46
C GLY A 3 13.14 -34.06 -13.84
N ALA A 4 14.30 -33.45 -14.06
CA ALA A 4 15.05 -33.66 -15.31
C ALA A 4 15.55 -35.11 -15.43
N LEU A 5 15.98 -35.73 -14.33
CA LEU A 5 16.40 -37.13 -14.35
C LEU A 5 15.23 -38.08 -14.68
N PHE A 6 14.07 -37.83 -14.09
CA PHE A 6 12.84 -38.60 -14.35
C PHE A 6 12.39 -38.45 -15.80
N GLU A 7 12.46 -37.25 -16.36
CA GLU A 7 12.10 -36.96 -17.76
C GLU A 7 13.05 -37.68 -18.74
N VAL A 8 14.36 -37.66 -18.44
CA VAL A 8 15.34 -38.43 -19.26
C VAL A 8 15.04 -39.90 -19.22
N ILE A 9 14.76 -40.47 -18.04
CA ILE A 9 14.42 -41.91 -17.91
C ILE A 9 13.13 -42.24 -18.67
N ALA A 10 12.07 -41.45 -18.49
CA ALA A 10 10.77 -41.66 -19.14
C ALA A 10 10.87 -41.61 -20.67
N ASN A 11 11.54 -40.57 -21.21
CA ASN A 11 11.76 -40.46 -22.67
C ASN A 11 12.64 -41.59 -23.23
N THR A 12 13.64 -42.04 -22.45
CA THR A 12 14.49 -43.16 -22.87
C THR A 12 13.69 -44.45 -22.96
N VAL A 13 12.86 -44.75 -21.97
CA VAL A 13 11.98 -45.92 -21.96
C VAL A 13 10.97 -45.86 -23.09
N GLU A 14 10.33 -44.71 -23.33
CA GLU A 14 9.38 -44.50 -24.41
C GLU A 14 10.01 -44.73 -25.78
N GLN A 15 11.17 -44.13 -26.04
CA GLN A 15 11.89 -44.30 -27.33
C GLN A 15 12.38 -45.71 -27.55
N LEU A 16 12.94 -46.37 -26.54
CA LEU A 16 13.31 -47.78 -26.61
C LEU A 16 12.11 -48.66 -26.98
N THR A 17 10.97 -48.41 -26.34
CA THR A 17 9.75 -49.18 -26.59
C THR A 17 9.24 -48.96 -28.02
N ILE A 18 9.15 -47.70 -28.46
CA ILE A 18 8.69 -47.35 -29.82
C ILE A 18 9.59 -47.96 -30.89
N THR A 19 10.92 -47.85 -30.75
CA THR A 19 11.87 -48.34 -31.75
C THR A 19 11.86 -49.86 -31.79
N LEU A 20 11.80 -50.53 -30.65
CA LEU A 20 11.75 -51.99 -30.60
C LEU A 20 10.47 -52.57 -31.21
N PHE A 21 9.31 -51.95 -30.95
CA PHE A 21 8.00 -52.41 -31.42
C PHE A 21 7.69 -52.00 -32.88
N ILE A 22 8.18 -50.83 -33.33
CA ILE A 22 7.83 -50.30 -34.67
C ILE A 22 8.90 -50.67 -35.72
N THR A 23 10.19 -50.55 -35.40
CA THR A 23 11.27 -50.73 -36.38
C THR A 23 11.96 -52.09 -36.27
N GLY A 24 11.82 -52.78 -35.14
CA GLY A 24 12.50 -54.06 -34.90
C GLY A 24 14.04 -54.00 -34.88
N GLN A 25 14.58 -52.76 -34.83
CA GLN A 25 16.03 -52.53 -34.84
C GLN A 25 16.46 -51.84 -33.54
N PHE A 26 17.69 -52.05 -33.10
CA PHE A 26 18.26 -51.32 -31.98
C PHE A 26 18.70 -49.91 -32.41
N ILE A 27 18.44 -48.93 -31.55
CA ILE A 27 18.84 -47.52 -31.74
C ILE A 27 20.37 -47.42 -31.79
N SER A 28 20.90 -46.65 -32.72
CA SER A 28 22.34 -46.39 -32.77
C SER A 28 22.80 -45.55 -31.58
N VAL A 29 24.05 -45.71 -31.14
CA VAL A 29 24.60 -44.91 -30.02
C VAL A 29 24.49 -43.41 -30.30
N ARG A 30 24.62 -42.97 -31.53
CA ARG A 30 24.51 -41.55 -31.91
C ARG A 30 23.08 -41.02 -31.71
N GLU A 31 22.08 -41.77 -32.11
CA GLU A 31 20.67 -41.39 -31.91
C GLU A 31 20.30 -41.36 -30.45
N TYR A 32 20.80 -42.31 -29.65
CA TYR A 32 20.60 -42.36 -28.22
C TYR A 32 21.18 -41.11 -27.52
N MET A 33 22.41 -40.71 -27.87
CA MET A 33 23.03 -39.47 -27.34
C MET A 33 22.26 -38.22 -27.74
N LEU A 34 21.68 -38.16 -28.95
CA LEU A 34 20.85 -37.05 -29.40
C LEU A 34 19.55 -36.95 -28.56
N PHE A 35 18.90 -38.08 -28.28
CA PHE A 35 17.70 -38.12 -27.44
C PHE A 35 17.96 -37.66 -26.04
N ILE A 36 19.07 -38.06 -25.42
CA ILE A 36 19.47 -37.56 -24.09
C ILE A 36 19.70 -36.07 -24.14
N ALA A 37 20.41 -35.55 -25.14
CA ALA A 37 20.66 -34.11 -25.26
C ALA A 37 19.35 -33.30 -25.39
N VAL A 38 18.41 -33.76 -26.21
CA VAL A 38 17.09 -33.15 -26.41
C VAL A 38 16.26 -33.21 -25.11
N ALA A 39 16.26 -34.34 -24.40
CA ALA A 39 15.54 -34.50 -23.14
C ALA A 39 16.08 -33.55 -22.05
N ILE A 40 17.41 -33.43 -21.97
CA ILE A 40 18.06 -32.47 -21.04
C ILE A 40 17.69 -31.04 -21.39
N LEU A 41 17.76 -30.63 -22.67
CA LEU A 41 17.42 -29.30 -23.14
C LEU A 41 15.94 -28.96 -22.82
N ARG A 42 15.04 -29.92 -23.09
CA ARG A 42 13.60 -29.78 -22.82
C ARG A 42 13.32 -29.65 -21.33
N GLY A 43 13.99 -30.43 -20.48
CA GLY A 43 13.89 -30.33 -19.03
C GLY A 43 14.37 -28.98 -18.49
N TYR A 44 15.51 -28.45 -18.97
CA TYR A 44 15.97 -27.13 -18.61
C TYR A 44 15.00 -26.02 -19.02
N PHE A 45 14.44 -26.11 -20.23
CA PHE A 45 13.48 -25.17 -20.75
C PHE A 45 12.18 -25.18 -19.90
N ALA A 46 11.65 -26.36 -19.59
CA ALA A 46 10.45 -26.52 -18.76
C ALA A 46 10.66 -25.97 -17.35
N VAL A 47 11.81 -26.29 -16.71
CA VAL A 47 12.16 -25.76 -15.37
C VAL A 47 12.34 -24.24 -15.43
N GLY A 48 13.00 -23.70 -16.47
CA GLY A 48 13.18 -22.27 -16.66
C GLY A 48 11.84 -21.52 -16.76
N LEU A 49 10.92 -22.02 -17.61
CA LEU A 49 9.57 -21.45 -17.75
C LEU A 49 8.80 -21.50 -16.43
N PHE A 50 8.78 -22.68 -15.79
CA PHE A 50 8.06 -22.83 -14.52
C PHE A 50 8.62 -21.92 -13.41
N SER A 51 9.95 -21.84 -13.30
CA SER A 51 10.61 -20.95 -12.34
C SER A 51 10.28 -19.49 -12.59
N THR A 52 10.27 -19.06 -13.86
CA THR A 52 9.93 -17.68 -14.22
C THR A 52 8.48 -17.34 -13.86
N LEU A 53 7.54 -18.26 -14.14
CA LEU A 53 6.13 -18.11 -13.77
C LEU A 53 5.95 -18.08 -12.24
N ALA A 54 6.59 -18.98 -11.51
CA ALA A 54 6.51 -19.04 -10.06
C ALA A 54 7.07 -17.78 -9.40
N ILE A 55 8.22 -17.26 -9.85
CA ILE A 55 8.82 -16.01 -9.37
C ILE A 55 7.90 -14.83 -9.68
N SER A 56 7.33 -14.78 -10.90
CA SER A 56 6.41 -13.71 -11.29
C SER A 56 5.14 -13.70 -10.42
N GLU A 57 4.58 -14.88 -10.15
CA GLU A 57 3.41 -15.03 -9.28
C GLU A 57 3.72 -14.62 -7.82
N GLN A 58 4.86 -15.07 -7.30
CA GLN A 58 5.30 -14.70 -5.96
C GLN A 58 5.48 -13.19 -5.83
N LYS A 59 6.14 -12.55 -6.82
CA LYS A 59 6.31 -11.10 -6.84
C LYS A 59 4.97 -10.36 -6.84
N LYS A 60 4.00 -10.83 -7.64
CA LYS A 60 2.65 -10.25 -7.68
C LYS A 60 1.93 -10.37 -6.34
N ARG A 61 2.05 -11.52 -5.66
CA ARG A 61 1.46 -11.72 -4.33
C ARG A 61 2.09 -10.79 -3.30
N THR A 62 3.41 -10.64 -3.33
CA THR A 62 4.12 -9.73 -2.42
C THR A 62 3.68 -8.28 -2.64
N GLU A 63 3.58 -7.82 -3.91
CA GLU A 63 3.04 -6.48 -4.23
C GLU A 63 1.61 -6.28 -3.68
N GLN A 64 0.75 -7.30 -3.79
CA GLN A 64 -0.61 -7.23 -3.24
C GLN A 64 -0.63 -7.14 -1.72
N LEU A 65 0.17 -7.95 -1.04
CA LEU A 65 0.26 -7.94 0.43
C LEU A 65 0.76 -6.59 0.96
N LEU A 66 1.76 -5.99 0.30
CA LEU A 66 2.27 -4.67 0.68
C LEU A 66 1.22 -3.56 0.52
N ASN A 67 0.45 -3.58 -0.58
CA ASN A 67 -0.63 -2.61 -0.76
C ASN A 67 -1.71 -2.77 0.31
N ILE A 68 -2.12 -4.01 0.61
CA ILE A 68 -3.07 -4.30 1.69
C ILE A 68 -2.50 -3.84 3.05
N GLY A 69 -1.21 -4.08 3.30
CA GLY A 69 -0.53 -3.62 4.51
C GLY A 69 -0.56 -2.10 4.65
N ALA A 70 -0.33 -1.37 3.56
CA ALA A 70 -0.41 0.10 3.54
C ALA A 70 -1.84 0.61 3.80
N GLU A 71 -2.86 0.00 3.18
CA GLU A 71 -4.27 0.34 3.42
C GLU A 71 -4.65 0.05 4.88
N LEU A 72 -4.32 -1.13 5.41
CA LEU A 72 -4.57 -1.48 6.80
C LEU A 72 -3.88 -0.53 7.78
N TYR A 73 -2.68 -0.04 7.43
CA TYR A 73 -1.98 0.93 8.25
C TYR A 73 -2.77 2.26 8.36
N VAL A 74 -3.30 2.76 7.24
CA VAL A 74 -4.13 3.97 7.22
C VAL A 74 -5.39 3.77 8.07
N GLU A 75 -6.08 2.63 7.93
CA GLU A 75 -7.25 2.30 8.73
C GLU A 75 -6.93 2.20 10.24
N THR A 76 -5.74 1.70 10.56
CA THR A 76 -5.27 1.61 11.95
C THR A 76 -5.05 3.00 12.56
N LEU A 77 -4.48 3.96 11.80
CA LEU A 77 -4.34 5.35 12.25
C LEU A 77 -5.72 6.01 12.47
N TYR A 78 -6.67 5.71 11.57
CA TYR A 78 -8.05 6.18 11.71
C TYR A 78 -8.70 5.66 12.99
N LEU A 79 -8.59 4.36 13.24
CA LEU A 79 -9.13 3.72 14.43
C LEU A 79 -8.52 4.29 15.71
N GLN A 80 -7.20 4.51 15.75
CA GLN A 80 -6.51 5.14 16.88
C GLN A 80 -7.10 6.52 17.19
N LYS A 81 -7.32 7.34 16.17
CA LYS A 81 -7.92 8.65 16.33
C LYS A 81 -9.36 8.59 16.81
N SER A 82 -10.16 7.64 16.31
CA SER A 82 -11.53 7.41 16.78
C SER A 82 -11.55 7.04 18.26
N ILE A 83 -10.60 6.21 18.73
CA ILE A 83 -10.45 5.86 20.15
C ILE A 83 -10.20 7.12 21.01
N GLU A 84 -9.32 8.02 20.56
CA GLU A 84 -9.06 9.29 21.27
C GLU A 84 -10.31 10.19 21.35
N GLN A 85 -11.11 10.23 20.28
CA GLN A 85 -12.37 10.98 20.27
C GLN A 85 -13.40 10.33 21.21
N ILE A 86 -13.54 9.01 21.18
CA ILE A 86 -14.43 8.27 22.08
C ILE A 86 -14.04 8.52 23.54
N GLU A 87 -12.75 8.60 23.86
CA GLU A 87 -12.27 8.92 25.20
C GLU A 87 -12.72 10.29 25.66
N LYS A 88 -12.60 11.31 24.81
CA LYS A 88 -13.11 12.68 25.09
C LYS A 88 -14.62 12.70 25.32
N ILE A 89 -15.38 11.96 24.49
CA ILE A 89 -16.85 11.88 24.62
C ILE A 89 -17.21 11.18 25.94
N THR A 90 -16.50 10.11 26.30
CA THR A 90 -16.69 9.39 27.56
C THR A 90 -16.45 10.32 28.76
N ALA A 91 -15.35 11.10 28.74
CA ALA A 91 -15.04 12.07 29.78
C ALA A 91 -16.13 13.15 29.92
N ASN A 92 -16.63 13.68 28.79
CA ASN A 92 -17.72 14.64 28.76
C ASN A 92 -19.02 14.03 29.32
N GLY A 93 -19.32 12.76 29.03
CA GLY A 93 -20.45 12.02 29.56
C GLY A 93 -20.40 11.90 31.08
N PHE A 94 -19.22 11.58 31.64
CA PHE A 94 -19.04 11.55 33.10
C PHE A 94 -19.14 12.96 33.75
N ASP A 95 -18.65 14.00 33.10
CA ASP A 95 -18.81 15.37 33.59
C ASP A 95 -20.29 15.81 33.60
N LEU A 96 -21.02 15.48 32.54
CA LEU A 96 -22.45 15.68 32.43
C LEU A 96 -23.21 14.95 33.56
N TYR A 97 -22.88 13.68 33.81
CA TYR A 97 -23.41 12.91 34.93
C TYR A 97 -23.23 13.66 36.27
N LYS A 98 -22.01 14.15 36.56
CA LYS A 98 -21.70 14.87 37.78
C LYS A 98 -22.53 16.16 37.93
N LYS A 99 -22.66 16.93 36.85
CA LYS A 99 -23.44 18.16 36.82
C LYS A 99 -24.93 17.94 37.01
N LEU A 100 -25.50 16.91 36.41
CA LEU A 100 -26.90 16.56 36.52
C LEU A 100 -27.28 15.94 37.87
N LYS A 101 -26.33 15.36 38.59
CA LYS A 101 -26.61 14.66 39.86
C LYS A 101 -27.27 15.54 40.91
N SER A 102 -27.02 16.86 40.90
CA SER A 102 -27.63 17.83 41.81
C SER A 102 -28.92 18.45 41.27
N VAL A 103 -29.27 18.25 40.00
CA VAL A 103 -30.41 18.87 39.31
C VAL A 103 -31.53 17.87 39.05
N ASP A 104 -31.19 16.72 38.46
CA ASP A 104 -32.12 15.64 38.11
C ASP A 104 -31.42 14.30 38.20
N ASN A 105 -31.83 13.48 39.16
CA ASN A 105 -31.23 12.18 39.39
C ASN A 105 -31.55 11.19 38.25
N THR A 106 -32.71 11.32 37.59
CA THR A 106 -33.09 10.44 36.48
C THR A 106 -32.25 10.70 35.24
N LEU A 107 -32.03 11.98 34.90
CA LEU A 107 -31.17 12.39 33.79
C LEU A 107 -29.71 12.09 34.08
N SER A 108 -29.26 12.20 35.32
CA SER A 108 -27.89 11.87 35.71
C SER A 108 -27.62 10.38 35.50
N LEU A 109 -28.54 9.48 35.86
CA LEU A 109 -28.40 8.05 35.62
C LEU A 109 -28.35 7.71 34.13
N LYS A 110 -29.17 8.38 33.31
CA LYS A 110 -29.09 8.20 31.84
C LYS A 110 -27.74 8.62 31.26
N ALA A 111 -27.19 9.75 31.73
CA ALA A 111 -25.87 10.22 31.33
C ALA A 111 -24.75 9.25 31.74
N LEU A 112 -24.88 8.64 32.93
CA LEU A 112 -23.95 7.60 33.39
C LEU A 112 -24.01 6.35 32.50
N MET A 113 -25.21 5.86 32.22
CA MET A 113 -25.41 4.69 31.35
C MET A 113 -24.81 4.93 29.95
N LEU A 114 -25.06 6.11 29.37
CA LEU A 114 -24.50 6.47 28.08
C LEU A 114 -22.96 6.51 28.11
N ALA A 115 -22.36 7.11 29.15
CA ALA A 115 -20.91 7.11 29.31
C ALA A 115 -20.32 5.71 29.46
N GLN A 116 -21.03 4.78 30.11
CA GLN A 116 -20.62 3.38 30.24
C GLN A 116 -20.72 2.62 28.91
N GLU A 117 -21.79 2.81 28.14
CA GLU A 117 -21.94 2.21 26.80
C GLU A 117 -20.82 2.69 25.85
N ILE A 118 -20.53 3.98 25.84
CA ILE A 118 -19.44 4.56 25.05
C ILE A 118 -18.08 3.99 25.50
N HIS A 119 -17.87 3.75 26.78
CA HIS A 119 -16.66 3.15 27.30
C HIS A 119 -16.47 1.69 26.83
N GLU A 120 -17.53 0.90 26.71
CA GLU A 120 -17.45 -0.46 26.14
C GLU A 120 -17.11 -0.41 24.65
N VAL A 121 -17.68 0.54 23.87
CA VAL A 121 -17.30 0.74 22.44
C VAL A 121 -15.80 1.09 22.33
N LYS A 122 -15.27 1.90 23.26
CA LYS A 122 -13.82 2.19 23.32
C LYS A 122 -13.01 0.92 23.46
N LYS A 123 -13.34 0.07 24.42
CA LYS A 123 -12.61 -1.21 24.68
C LYS A 123 -12.59 -2.13 23.44
N ASP A 124 -13.72 -2.24 22.76
CA ASP A 124 -13.80 -3.06 21.55
C ASP A 124 -12.94 -2.47 20.42
N SER A 125 -12.96 -1.16 20.26
CA SER A 125 -12.08 -0.45 19.31
C SER A 125 -10.59 -0.66 19.63
N GLU A 126 -10.19 -0.61 20.91
CA GLU A 126 -8.82 -0.88 21.35
C GLU A 126 -8.38 -2.33 21.05
N ARG A 127 -9.29 -3.31 21.19
CA ARG A 127 -9.00 -4.71 20.82
C ARG A 127 -8.76 -4.87 19.32
N ILE A 128 -9.60 -4.23 18.49
CA ILE A 128 -9.44 -4.24 17.03
C ILE A 128 -8.11 -3.57 16.65
N TYR A 129 -7.80 -2.41 17.22
CA TYR A 129 -6.55 -1.70 17.01
C TYR A 129 -5.32 -2.56 17.33
N ALA A 130 -5.32 -3.23 18.48
CA ALA A 130 -4.23 -4.10 18.89
C ALA A 130 -4.03 -5.30 17.91
N GLY A 131 -5.13 -5.87 17.42
CA GLY A 131 -5.10 -6.95 16.43
C GLY A 131 -4.50 -6.50 15.11
N LEU A 132 -4.96 -5.37 14.56
CA LEU A 132 -4.45 -4.80 13.31
C LEU A 132 -2.99 -4.38 13.41
N SER A 133 -2.61 -3.69 14.50
CA SER A 133 -1.24 -3.24 14.74
C SER A 133 -0.25 -4.42 14.78
N LYS A 134 -0.67 -5.57 15.31
CA LYS A 134 0.16 -6.77 15.32
C LYS A 134 0.43 -7.32 13.91
N ILE A 135 -0.59 -7.33 13.05
CA ILE A 135 -0.46 -7.78 11.65
C ILE A 135 0.54 -6.90 10.90
N ILE A 136 0.39 -5.58 11.02
CA ILE A 136 1.27 -4.60 10.35
C ILE A 136 2.73 -4.70 10.84
N THR A 137 2.95 -5.00 12.11
CA THR A 137 4.30 -5.11 12.67
C THR A 137 5.06 -6.34 12.16
N ILE A 138 4.37 -7.43 11.83
CA ILE A 138 5.00 -8.66 11.32
C ILE A 138 5.61 -8.42 9.91
N GLU A 139 5.00 -7.57 9.08
CA GLU A 139 5.47 -7.28 7.71
C GLU A 139 6.64 -6.27 7.66
N ARG A 140 7.01 -5.64 8.78
CA ARG A 140 8.11 -4.65 8.85
C ARG A 140 9.53 -5.23 8.85
N SER A 141 9.69 -6.54 8.79
CA SER A 141 11.02 -7.17 8.88
C SER A 141 11.87 -7.05 7.62
N ASP A 142 11.25 -6.83 6.47
CA ASP A 142 11.92 -6.82 5.17
C ASP A 142 12.27 -5.39 4.72
N THR A 143 13.39 -5.25 3.99
CA THR A 143 13.77 -4.00 3.32
C THR A 143 13.27 -4.02 1.88
N TYR A 144 12.91 -2.84 1.37
CA TYR A 144 12.49 -2.65 -0.02
C TYR A 144 13.24 -1.49 -0.66
N ALA A 145 13.64 -1.65 -1.91
CA ALA A 145 14.25 -0.59 -2.69
C ALA A 145 13.21 0.52 -2.98
N LEU A 146 13.65 1.78 -2.91
CA LEU A 146 12.79 2.93 -3.25
C LEU A 146 12.19 2.78 -4.64
N SER A 147 12.99 2.37 -5.63
CA SER A 147 12.56 2.14 -7.01
C SER A 147 11.41 1.14 -7.12
N ASP A 148 11.42 0.06 -6.32
CA ASP A 148 10.34 -0.93 -6.29
C ASP A 148 9.06 -0.32 -5.69
N LEU A 149 9.16 0.46 -4.61
CA LEU A 149 8.03 1.14 -3.99
C LEU A 149 7.40 2.16 -4.95
N LEU A 150 8.21 3.00 -5.60
CA LEU A 150 7.72 3.99 -6.58
C LEU A 150 7.03 3.32 -7.76
N ARG A 151 7.55 2.20 -8.23
CA ARG A 151 6.91 1.40 -9.29
C ARG A 151 5.57 0.81 -8.83
N MET A 152 5.47 0.32 -7.59
CA MET A 152 4.20 -0.19 -7.02
C MET A 152 3.16 0.92 -6.96
N ILE A 153 3.52 2.09 -6.44
CA ILE A 153 2.64 3.26 -6.35
C ILE A 153 2.13 3.65 -7.73
N THR A 154 3.03 3.81 -8.70
CA THR A 154 2.67 4.21 -10.06
C THR A 154 1.74 3.19 -10.71
N LYS A 155 2.07 1.89 -10.62
CA LYS A 155 1.28 0.81 -11.23
C LYS A 155 -0.13 0.68 -10.62
N SER A 156 -0.22 0.80 -9.28
CA SER A 156 -1.50 0.74 -8.56
C SER A 156 -2.39 1.93 -8.94
N ASN A 157 -1.81 3.13 -8.92
CA ASN A 157 -2.54 4.36 -9.21
C ASN A 157 -2.86 4.56 -10.70
N ALA A 158 -2.05 4.03 -11.62
CA ALA A 158 -2.40 3.98 -13.04
C ALA A 158 -3.67 3.15 -13.27
N ARG A 159 -3.81 1.99 -12.62
CA ARG A 159 -5.05 1.20 -12.67
C ARG A 159 -6.24 1.92 -12.06
N TYR A 160 -6.01 2.67 -10.98
CA TYR A 160 -7.05 3.47 -10.36
C TYR A 160 -7.52 4.60 -11.29
N SER A 161 -6.60 5.29 -11.98
CA SER A 161 -6.97 6.31 -12.97
C SER A 161 -7.74 5.70 -14.16
N GLU A 162 -7.35 4.52 -14.65
CA GLU A 162 -8.08 3.77 -15.69
C GLU A 162 -9.51 3.40 -15.22
N TYR A 163 -9.65 2.92 -13.99
CA TYR A 163 -10.96 2.60 -13.41
C TYR A 163 -11.87 3.83 -13.35
N LEU A 164 -11.31 5.01 -13.04
CA LEU A 164 -12.02 6.29 -13.07
C LEU A 164 -12.17 6.89 -14.48
N GLN A 165 -11.74 6.17 -15.52
CA GLN A 165 -11.78 6.61 -16.93
C GLN A 165 -11.01 7.92 -17.18
N LYS A 166 -9.88 8.11 -16.46
CA LYS A 166 -9.01 9.29 -16.58
C LYS A 166 -7.71 8.96 -17.28
N ASP A 167 -7.29 9.84 -18.21
CA ASP A 167 -6.04 9.75 -18.97
C ASP A 167 -4.96 10.57 -18.24
N ILE A 168 -4.21 9.92 -17.34
CA ILE A 168 -3.20 10.56 -16.49
C ILE A 168 -1.81 10.07 -16.86
N HIS A 169 -0.93 11.00 -17.20
CA HIS A 169 0.49 10.71 -17.42
C HIS A 169 1.24 10.72 -16.10
N PHE A 170 1.89 9.61 -15.76
CA PHE A 170 2.72 9.46 -14.56
C PHE A 170 4.20 9.61 -14.92
N GLU A 171 4.89 10.53 -14.25
CA GLU A 171 6.33 10.72 -14.34
C GLU A 171 6.97 10.45 -12.98
N VAL A 172 8.04 9.64 -12.96
CA VAL A 172 8.76 9.31 -11.71
C VAL A 172 10.24 9.58 -11.91
N ILE A 173 10.79 10.44 -11.06
CA ILE A 173 12.20 10.85 -11.09
C ILE A 173 12.80 10.63 -9.69
N PHE A 174 13.98 10.04 -9.61
CA PHE A 174 14.76 9.97 -8.37
C PHE A 174 16.25 9.99 -8.70
N ASN A 175 17.03 10.62 -7.84
CA ASN A 175 18.49 10.78 -8.04
C ASN A 175 19.32 9.65 -7.44
N GLU A 176 18.77 8.90 -6.48
CA GLU A 176 19.46 7.80 -5.80
C GLU A 176 18.44 6.74 -5.37
N ASP A 177 18.79 5.46 -5.56
CA ASP A 177 18.00 4.33 -5.03
C ASP A 177 18.58 3.90 -3.68
N PHE A 178 17.70 3.55 -2.73
CA PHE A 178 18.10 3.09 -1.41
C PHE A 178 17.09 2.07 -0.87
N GLU A 179 17.52 1.25 0.07
CA GLU A 179 16.65 0.32 0.78
C GLU A 179 16.07 0.94 2.04
N THR A 180 14.80 0.65 2.32
CA THR A 180 14.09 1.13 3.50
C THR A 180 13.25 0.05 4.17
N LYS A 181 13.17 0.10 5.50
CA LYS A 181 12.23 -0.69 6.31
C LYS A 181 10.88 0.00 6.49
N GLU A 182 10.81 1.30 6.21
CA GLU A 182 9.58 2.09 6.38
C GLU A 182 8.67 2.05 5.13
N HIS A 183 8.75 0.97 4.36
CA HIS A 183 8.04 0.78 3.09
C HIS A 183 6.52 0.91 3.23
N ILE A 184 5.90 0.37 4.31
CA ILE A 184 4.46 0.48 4.55
C ILE A 184 4.05 1.94 4.77
N LEU A 185 4.85 2.71 5.54
CA LEU A 185 4.59 4.11 5.80
C LEU A 185 4.70 4.95 4.53
N LEU A 186 5.74 4.69 3.72
CA LEU A 186 5.94 5.38 2.44
C LEU A 186 4.81 5.06 1.46
N LEU A 187 4.43 3.79 1.32
CA LEU A 187 3.30 3.39 0.47
C LEU A 187 2.00 4.06 0.92
N ALA A 188 1.67 4.02 2.21
CA ALA A 188 0.46 4.64 2.76
C ALA A 188 0.44 6.15 2.50
N MET A 189 1.57 6.83 2.73
CA MET A 189 1.70 8.27 2.58
C MET A 189 1.59 8.70 1.11
N LEU A 190 2.40 8.10 0.24
CA LEU A 190 2.47 8.48 -1.17
C LEU A 190 1.21 8.07 -1.94
N ASN A 191 0.64 6.89 -1.68
CA ASN A 191 -0.63 6.48 -2.29
C ASN A 191 -1.77 7.45 -1.95
N ASN A 192 -1.86 7.94 -0.71
CA ASN A 192 -2.90 8.90 -0.34
C ASN A 192 -2.79 10.22 -1.13
N ILE A 193 -1.58 10.74 -1.34
CA ILE A 193 -1.39 11.99 -2.10
C ILE A 193 -1.67 11.75 -3.58
N VAL A 194 -1.13 10.67 -4.16
CA VAL A 194 -1.32 10.34 -5.57
C VAL A 194 -2.78 10.05 -5.88
N ALA A 195 -3.49 9.30 -5.04
CA ALA A 195 -4.93 9.06 -5.19
C ALA A 195 -5.73 10.38 -5.13
N ASN A 196 -5.41 11.27 -4.20
CA ASN A 196 -6.04 12.60 -4.14
C ASN A 196 -5.79 13.41 -5.41
N ALA A 197 -4.57 13.36 -5.97
CA ALA A 197 -4.23 14.02 -7.24
C ALA A 197 -5.05 13.45 -8.42
N ILE A 198 -5.20 12.11 -8.48
CA ILE A 198 -6.02 11.46 -9.51
C ILE A 198 -7.48 11.90 -9.41
N GLU A 199 -8.03 11.95 -8.20
CA GLU A 199 -9.44 12.26 -7.98
C GLU A 199 -9.80 13.69 -8.40
N VAL A 200 -8.90 14.67 -8.18
CA VAL A 200 -9.15 16.08 -8.52
C VAL A 200 -8.91 16.40 -10.01
N ILE A 201 -8.11 15.65 -10.74
CA ILE A 201 -7.96 15.78 -12.19
C ILE A 201 -9.26 15.32 -12.85
N GLU A 202 -9.85 16.13 -13.72
CA GLU A 202 -11.16 15.82 -14.32
C GLU A 202 -11.09 14.65 -15.30
N THR A 203 -10.35 14.78 -16.41
CA THR A 203 -10.26 13.76 -17.47
C THR A 203 -8.84 13.45 -17.89
N LYS A 204 -8.02 14.49 -18.12
CA LYS A 204 -6.63 14.38 -18.58
C LYS A 204 -5.72 15.24 -17.75
N GLY A 205 -4.55 14.70 -17.43
CA GLY A 205 -3.56 15.43 -16.66
C GLY A 205 -2.26 14.70 -16.49
N PHE A 206 -1.42 15.24 -15.61
CA PHE A 206 -0.17 14.61 -15.23
C PHE A 206 -0.01 14.58 -13.71
N ILE A 207 0.74 13.58 -13.26
CA ILE A 207 1.22 13.47 -11.88
C ILE A 207 2.72 13.17 -11.96
N LYS A 208 3.53 14.09 -11.41
CA LYS A 208 4.98 13.93 -11.32
C LYS A 208 5.34 13.63 -9.87
N LEU A 209 6.06 12.53 -9.65
CA LEU A 209 6.62 12.15 -8.36
C LEU A 209 8.13 12.21 -8.45
N GLU A 210 8.73 13.15 -7.73
CA GLU A 210 10.17 13.36 -7.71
C GLU A 210 10.74 13.11 -6.30
N VAL A 211 11.83 12.34 -6.22
CA VAL A 211 12.52 12.04 -4.96
C VAL A 211 13.95 12.53 -5.05
N THR A 212 14.29 13.47 -4.19
CA THR A 212 15.65 14.02 -4.07
C THR A 212 16.27 13.57 -2.76
N THR A 213 17.33 12.80 -2.86
CA THR A 213 18.09 12.32 -1.70
C THR A 213 19.34 13.17 -1.52
N THR A 214 19.53 13.68 -0.30
CA THR A 214 20.72 14.35 0.17
C THR A 214 21.29 13.61 1.40
N PRO A 215 22.50 13.89 1.85
CA PRO A 215 23.06 13.22 3.03
C PRO A 215 22.22 13.36 4.31
N ASN A 216 21.46 14.45 4.45
CA ASN A 216 20.72 14.75 5.67
C ASN A 216 19.20 14.54 5.52
N VAL A 217 18.67 14.72 4.32
CA VAL A 217 17.22 14.79 4.08
C VAL A 217 16.86 14.12 2.77
N ILE A 218 15.77 13.39 2.76
CA ILE A 218 15.10 12.88 1.57
C ILE A 218 13.82 13.69 1.38
N THR A 219 13.65 14.24 0.17
CA THR A 219 12.49 15.07 -0.20
C THR A 219 11.68 14.35 -1.26
N PHE A 220 10.39 14.17 -0.98
CA PHE A 220 9.39 13.67 -1.92
C PHE A 220 8.55 14.85 -2.38
N THR A 221 8.50 15.08 -3.69
CA THR A 221 7.69 16.13 -4.32
C THR A 221 6.65 15.47 -5.23
N ILE A 222 5.39 15.73 -4.98
CA ILE A 222 4.28 15.22 -5.79
C ILE A 222 3.55 16.41 -6.39
N GLU A 223 3.65 16.55 -7.70
CA GLU A 223 3.04 17.62 -8.48
C GLU A 223 1.92 17.07 -9.35
N ASN A 224 0.81 17.81 -9.43
CA ASN A 224 -0.29 17.52 -10.35
C ASN A 224 -0.89 18.81 -10.92
N ASN A 225 -1.49 18.70 -12.11
CA ASN A 225 -2.17 19.80 -12.79
C ASN A 225 -3.70 19.78 -12.62
N GLY A 226 -4.19 19.22 -11.52
CA GLY A 226 -5.59 19.36 -11.13
C GLY A 226 -5.95 20.81 -10.74
N PRO A 227 -7.22 21.08 -10.43
CA PRO A 227 -7.66 22.39 -9.97
C PRO A 227 -6.85 22.88 -8.77
N CYS A 228 -6.54 24.18 -8.75
CA CYS A 228 -5.80 24.80 -7.65
C CYS A 228 -6.60 24.77 -6.35
N ILE A 229 -5.90 24.57 -5.25
CA ILE A 229 -6.47 24.67 -3.90
C ILE A 229 -6.53 26.17 -3.53
N PRO A 230 -7.70 26.70 -3.19
CA PRO A 230 -7.81 28.11 -2.77
C PRO A 230 -6.92 28.43 -1.56
N GLU A 231 -6.29 29.60 -1.54
CA GLU A 231 -5.36 30.01 -0.46
C GLU A 231 -5.98 29.95 0.93
N ASN A 232 -7.27 30.30 1.07
CA ASN A 232 -8.00 30.25 2.32
C ASN A 232 -8.23 28.80 2.83
N VAL A 233 -8.05 27.79 1.99
CA VAL A 233 -8.24 26.38 2.29
C VAL A 233 -6.92 25.69 2.65
N LEU A 234 -5.79 26.17 2.13
CA LEU A 234 -4.46 25.59 2.38
C LEU A 234 -4.15 25.34 3.87
N PRO A 235 -4.51 26.23 4.82
CA PRO A 235 -4.21 26.00 6.23
C PRO A 235 -4.98 24.82 6.85
N VAL A 236 -6.14 24.45 6.30
CA VAL A 236 -7.07 23.47 6.89
C VAL A 236 -7.14 22.14 6.14
N ILE A 237 -6.42 22.00 5.01
CA ILE A 237 -6.49 20.74 4.22
C ILE A 237 -5.93 19.52 4.96
N PHE A 238 -5.09 19.72 5.95
CA PHE A 238 -4.55 18.66 6.81
C PHE A 238 -5.41 18.43 8.05
N ASP A 239 -6.44 19.24 8.28
CA ASP A 239 -7.33 19.05 9.43
C ASP A 239 -8.16 17.78 9.24
N PRO A 240 -8.24 16.95 10.27
CA PRO A 240 -8.99 15.71 10.18
C PRO A 240 -10.48 15.94 9.97
N GLY A 241 -11.03 15.28 8.97
CA GLY A 241 -12.44 15.44 8.59
C GLY A 241 -12.69 16.57 7.58
N TYR A 242 -11.67 17.35 7.23
CA TYR A 242 -11.81 18.34 6.16
C TYR A 242 -11.88 17.65 4.80
N THR A 243 -12.95 17.91 4.07
CA THR A 243 -13.14 17.37 2.71
C THR A 243 -14.00 18.31 1.88
N THR A 244 -13.68 18.39 0.60
CA THR A 244 -14.51 19.02 -0.44
C THR A 244 -15.22 17.98 -1.31
N LYS A 245 -15.06 16.68 -0.99
CA LYS A 245 -15.59 15.56 -1.77
C LYS A 245 -16.87 15.04 -1.14
N PHE A 246 -17.91 14.92 -1.96
CA PHE A 246 -19.20 14.35 -1.58
C PHE A 246 -19.56 13.24 -2.56
N ASN A 247 -20.17 12.16 -2.08
CA ASN A 247 -20.69 11.11 -2.94
C ASN A 247 -22.01 11.54 -3.60
N GLU A 248 -22.54 10.70 -4.49
CA GLU A 248 -23.82 10.95 -5.21
C GLU A 248 -25.00 11.17 -4.24
N ASN A 249 -24.93 10.69 -3.02
CA ASN A 249 -25.94 10.85 -1.98
C ASN A 249 -25.70 12.11 -1.10
N GLY A 250 -24.73 12.96 -1.43
CA GLY A 250 -24.38 14.15 -0.66
C GLY A 250 -23.66 13.88 0.65
N ILE A 251 -23.17 12.64 0.87
CA ILE A 251 -22.40 12.30 2.08
C ILE A 251 -20.93 12.65 1.81
N ALA A 252 -20.37 13.45 2.72
CA ALA A 252 -18.96 13.85 2.67
C ALA A 252 -18.04 12.62 2.75
N SER A 253 -16.95 12.61 1.98
CA SER A 253 -15.87 11.65 2.18
C SER A 253 -15.24 11.85 3.57
N THR A 254 -14.51 10.87 4.08
CA THR A 254 -13.97 10.90 5.46
C THR A 254 -13.05 12.09 5.77
N GLY A 255 -12.47 12.73 4.73
CA GLY A 255 -11.56 13.86 4.88
C GLY A 255 -10.29 13.56 5.70
N ILE A 256 -9.83 12.30 5.68
CA ILE A 256 -8.78 11.83 6.60
C ILE A 256 -7.45 11.58 5.88
N GLY A 257 -7.47 11.39 4.56
CA GLY A 257 -6.30 11.02 3.78
C GLY A 257 -5.09 11.94 4.01
N LEU A 258 -5.27 13.26 3.87
CA LEU A 258 -4.18 14.22 4.05
C LEU A 258 -3.74 14.38 5.52
N SER A 259 -4.66 14.28 6.48
CA SER A 259 -4.30 14.28 7.91
C SER A 259 -3.46 13.05 8.29
N HIS A 260 -3.70 11.90 7.66
CA HIS A 260 -2.86 10.71 7.81
C HIS A 260 -1.47 10.92 7.22
N VAL A 261 -1.38 11.53 6.03
CA VAL A 261 -0.09 11.86 5.43
C VAL A 261 0.74 12.72 6.38
N GLN A 262 0.14 13.75 6.97
CA GLN A 262 0.79 14.61 7.96
C GLN A 262 1.23 13.81 9.20
N THR A 263 0.37 12.94 9.72
CA THR A 263 0.69 12.08 10.87
C THR A 263 1.87 11.15 10.58
N ILE A 264 1.91 10.54 9.37
CA ILE A 264 3.02 9.68 8.96
C ILE A 264 4.31 10.49 8.81
N ALA A 265 4.25 11.66 8.17
CA ALA A 265 5.40 12.55 8.03
C ALA A 265 5.99 12.90 9.41
N TYR A 266 5.17 13.31 10.37
CA TYR A 266 5.62 13.61 11.74
C TYR A 266 6.18 12.39 12.48
N ARG A 267 5.59 11.21 12.28
CA ARG A 267 6.14 9.95 12.84
C ARG A 267 7.53 9.63 12.32
N LEU A 268 7.81 9.99 11.06
CA LEU A 268 9.13 9.88 10.44
C LEU A 268 10.02 11.10 10.74
N GLU A 269 9.64 11.94 11.71
CA GLU A 269 10.34 13.18 12.08
C GLU A 269 10.52 14.16 10.92
N GLY A 270 9.63 14.06 9.94
CA GLY A 270 9.58 14.89 8.75
C GLY A 270 8.54 15.98 8.82
N THR A 271 8.42 16.71 7.72
CA THR A 271 7.42 17.76 7.53
C THR A 271 6.70 17.58 6.20
N ILE A 272 5.50 18.11 6.08
CA ILE A 272 4.76 18.22 4.84
C ILE A 272 4.30 19.66 4.62
N THR A 273 4.45 20.11 3.40
CA THR A 273 3.97 21.42 2.93
C THR A 273 3.22 21.26 1.62
N VAL A 274 2.41 22.24 1.27
CA VAL A 274 1.66 22.30 0.02
C VAL A 274 1.74 23.70 -0.55
N SER A 275 1.89 23.79 -1.86
CA SER A 275 1.70 25.01 -2.64
C SER A 275 0.78 24.73 -3.83
N SER A 276 -0.08 25.65 -4.16
CA SER A 276 -1.05 25.47 -5.23
C SER A 276 -1.27 26.80 -5.97
N ASN A 277 -0.58 26.95 -7.11
CA ASN A 277 -0.69 28.10 -8.00
C ASN A 277 -1.18 27.64 -9.38
N GLU A 278 -0.26 27.39 -10.34
CA GLU A 278 -0.60 26.80 -11.64
C GLU A 278 -0.78 25.29 -11.53
N THR A 279 0.01 24.65 -10.66
CA THR A 279 -0.06 23.24 -10.28
C THR A 279 -0.15 23.11 -8.78
N THR A 280 -0.62 21.96 -8.28
CA THR A 280 -0.60 21.66 -6.86
C THR A 280 0.62 20.78 -6.56
N ILE A 281 1.46 21.22 -5.63
CA ILE A 281 2.71 20.58 -5.25
C ILE A 281 2.70 20.26 -3.77
N PHE A 282 2.73 18.99 -3.43
CA PHE A 282 2.99 18.51 -2.06
C PHE A 282 4.48 18.21 -1.91
N THR A 283 5.11 18.75 -0.89
CA THR A 283 6.51 18.52 -0.56
C THR A 283 6.63 17.89 0.82
N ILE A 284 7.23 16.70 0.90
CA ILE A 284 7.48 15.98 2.14
C ILE A 284 8.98 15.86 2.32
N THR A 285 9.47 16.28 3.47
CA THR A 285 10.88 16.17 3.86
C THR A 285 11.04 15.24 5.04
N ILE A 286 11.92 14.23 4.92
CA ILE A 286 12.16 13.22 5.97
C ILE A 286 13.67 13.12 6.20
N PRO A 287 14.15 13.10 7.45
CA PRO A 287 15.56 12.87 7.73
C PRO A 287 16.06 11.54 7.17
N THR A 288 17.21 11.54 6.49
CA THR A 288 17.76 10.37 5.79
C THR A 288 17.90 9.16 6.71
N TYR A 289 18.32 9.35 7.97
CA TYR A 289 18.49 8.27 8.95
C TYR A 289 17.19 7.57 9.38
N LYS A 290 16.02 8.12 9.06
CA LYS A 290 14.72 7.50 9.32
C LYS A 290 14.31 6.52 8.24
N LEU A 291 14.85 6.67 7.05
CA LEU A 291 14.47 5.85 5.90
C LEU A 291 15.53 4.84 5.49
N ARG A 292 16.80 5.07 5.89
CA ARG A 292 17.94 4.17 5.60
C ARG A 292 18.41 3.35 6.78
#